data_1410118cc315daa4ccaaaf5980e04cb8
#
_entry.id   1410118cc315daa4ccaaaf5980e04cb8
#
_cell.length_a   1.000
_cell.length_b   1.000
_cell.length_c   1.000
_cell.angle_alpha   90.00
_cell.angle_beta   90.00
_cell.angle_gamma   90.00
#
_symmetry.space_group_name_H-M   'P 1'
#
loop_
_entity.id
_entity.type
_entity.pdbx_description
1 polymer ?
#
loop_
_entity_poly.entity_id
_entity_poly.type
_entity_poly.pdbx_seq_one_letter_code
_entity_poly.pdbx_strand_id
1 'polypeptide(L)'
;MARAVGIDLGTTNSCVSVLEGGEPSVIANAEGARTTPSIVAFAKNGEVLVGEVAKRQSVTNVDRTIRSVKRHMGTNWTMDIDSKKYTPQEISARILMKLKRDAESYLGDTVTDAVITVPAYFNDAQRQATKEAGEIAGLNVLRIVNEPTAAALAYGL
;
A
#
# COMPACT_ATOMS: atom_id res chain seq x y z
N MET A 1 19.39 11.01 1.50
CA MET A 1 18.36 12.06 1.46
C MET A 1 16.98 11.44 1.40
N ALA A 2 16.06 11.94 2.22
CA ALA A 2 14.69 11.46 2.22
C ALA A 2 13.98 11.78 0.89
N ARG A 3 13.14 10.85 0.43
CA ARG A 3 12.44 10.97 -0.85
C ARG A 3 10.94 10.87 -0.63
N ALA A 4 10.20 11.54 -1.51
CA ALA A 4 8.75 11.44 -1.57
C ALA A 4 8.35 10.58 -2.76
N VAL A 5 7.28 9.80 -2.60
CA VAL A 5 6.77 8.91 -3.63
C VAL A 5 5.26 9.11 -3.81
N GLY A 6 4.78 8.70 -4.97
CA GLY A 6 3.35 8.57 -5.23
C GLY A 6 2.96 7.10 -5.10
N ILE A 7 1.87 6.84 -4.38
CA ILE A 7 1.38 5.47 -4.17
C ILE A 7 -0.05 5.36 -4.67
N ASP A 8 -0.28 4.36 -5.52
CA ASP A 8 -1.62 3.94 -5.89
C ASP A 8 -1.94 2.66 -5.12
N LEU A 9 -2.73 2.80 -4.06
CA LEU A 9 -3.18 1.66 -3.26
C LEU A 9 -4.49 1.16 -3.89
N GLY A 10 -4.36 0.25 -4.84
CA GLY A 10 -5.50 -0.27 -5.58
C GLY A 10 -6.20 -1.43 -4.87
N THR A 11 -7.42 -1.73 -5.30
CA THR A 11 -8.19 -2.85 -4.75
C THR A 11 -7.52 -4.19 -5.05
N THR A 12 -7.05 -4.35 -6.27
CA THR A 12 -6.45 -5.61 -6.75
C THR A 12 -4.93 -5.54 -6.79
N ASN A 13 -4.39 -4.42 -7.25
CA ASN A 13 -2.95 -4.21 -7.39
C ASN A 13 -2.59 -2.82 -6.90
N SER A 14 -1.38 -2.68 -6.40
CA SER A 14 -0.84 -1.41 -5.93
C SER A 14 0.49 -1.13 -6.61
N CYS A 15 0.86 0.13 -6.69
CA CYS A 15 2.17 0.49 -7.24
C CYS A 15 2.70 1.75 -6.56
N VAL A 16 4.01 1.97 -6.71
CA VAL A 16 4.70 3.14 -6.20
C VAL A 16 5.50 3.78 -7.32
N SER A 17 5.51 5.10 -7.36
CA SER A 17 6.17 5.88 -8.40
C SER A 17 7.04 6.97 -7.80
N VAL A 18 8.06 7.36 -8.55
CA VAL A 18 8.95 8.46 -8.19
C VAL A 18 9.19 9.31 -9.43
N LEU A 19 9.57 10.58 -9.22
CA LEU A 19 9.96 11.46 -10.31
C LEU A 19 11.43 11.22 -10.62
N GLU A 20 11.72 10.79 -11.85
CA GLU A 20 13.09 10.60 -12.33
C GLU A 20 13.29 11.40 -13.60
N GLY A 21 14.30 12.27 -13.63
CA GLY A 21 14.61 13.08 -14.78
C GLY A 21 13.45 13.97 -15.26
N GLY A 22 12.60 14.40 -14.34
CA GLY A 22 11.42 15.20 -14.65
C GLY A 22 10.20 14.39 -15.08
N GLU A 23 10.31 13.07 -15.14
CA GLU A 23 9.21 12.19 -15.57
C GLU A 23 8.81 11.22 -14.46
N PRO A 24 7.49 10.95 -14.27
CA PRO A 24 7.07 9.95 -13.32
C PRO A 24 7.48 8.56 -13.78
N SER A 25 8.01 7.77 -12.87
CA SER A 25 8.50 6.43 -13.14
C SER A 25 7.96 5.47 -12.11
N VAL A 26 7.27 4.41 -12.55
CA VAL A 26 6.80 3.35 -11.66
C VAL A 26 8.00 2.50 -11.26
N ILE A 27 8.16 2.32 -9.96
CA ILE A 27 9.28 1.56 -9.40
C ILE A 27 8.97 0.06 -9.47
N ALA A 28 9.94 -0.71 -9.98
CA ALA A 28 9.85 -2.17 -9.93
C ALA A 28 9.99 -2.64 -8.49
N ASN A 29 9.16 -3.61 -8.10
CA ASN A 29 9.23 -4.20 -6.76
C ASN A 29 10.37 -5.22 -6.66
N ALA A 30 10.53 -5.81 -5.48
CA ALA A 30 11.61 -6.79 -5.24
C ALA A 30 11.52 -8.01 -6.16
N GLU A 31 10.31 -8.32 -6.65
CA GLU A 31 10.07 -9.44 -7.57
C GLU A 31 10.25 -9.05 -9.04
N GLY A 32 10.61 -7.81 -9.32
CA GLY A 32 10.84 -7.33 -10.67
C GLY A 32 9.59 -6.85 -11.40
N ALA A 33 8.44 -6.80 -10.74
CA ALA A 33 7.18 -6.37 -11.34
C ALA A 33 6.89 -4.90 -11.00
N ARG A 34 6.12 -4.24 -11.86
CA ARG A 34 5.73 -2.83 -11.63
C ARG A 34 4.48 -2.68 -10.80
N THR A 35 3.73 -3.76 -10.60
CA THR A 35 2.57 -3.77 -9.71
C THR A 35 2.76 -4.85 -8.66
N THR A 36 2.18 -4.59 -7.48
CA THR A 36 2.21 -5.52 -6.35
C THR A 36 0.77 -5.92 -6.05
N PRO A 37 0.44 -7.21 -6.08
CA PRO A 37 -0.91 -7.64 -5.70
C PRO A 37 -1.25 -7.12 -4.30
N SER A 38 -2.46 -6.57 -4.15
CA SER A 38 -2.96 -6.02 -2.89
C SER A 38 -3.47 -7.16 -2.00
N ILE A 39 -2.58 -8.07 -1.66
CA ILE A 39 -2.88 -9.30 -0.92
C ILE A 39 -1.91 -9.41 0.25
N VAL A 40 -2.47 -9.70 1.44
CA VAL A 40 -1.70 -9.90 2.66
C VAL A 40 -2.06 -11.26 3.23
N ALA A 41 -1.06 -12.04 3.62
CA ALA A 41 -1.28 -13.35 4.21
C ALA A 41 -0.44 -13.49 5.49
N PHE A 42 -0.97 -14.25 6.42
CA PHE A 42 -0.29 -14.55 7.68
C PHE A 42 0.06 -16.02 7.68
N ALA A 43 1.35 -16.31 7.57
CA ALA A 43 1.84 -17.69 7.59
C ALA A 43 1.73 -18.25 9.01
N LYS A 44 1.69 -19.58 9.09
CA LYS A 44 1.54 -20.28 10.39
C LYS A 44 2.70 -20.01 11.35
N ASN A 45 3.87 -19.68 10.81
CA ASN A 45 5.06 -19.35 11.62
C ASN A 45 5.07 -17.89 12.11
N GLY A 46 4.00 -17.13 11.84
CA GLY A 46 3.90 -15.72 12.25
C GLY A 46 4.43 -14.73 11.21
N GLU A 47 4.99 -15.19 10.11
CA GLU A 47 5.48 -14.32 9.05
C GLU A 47 4.32 -13.68 8.30
N VAL A 48 4.46 -12.40 7.96
CA VAL A 48 3.47 -11.67 7.16
C VAL A 48 3.97 -11.60 5.72
N LEU A 49 3.17 -12.12 4.80
CA LEU A 49 3.48 -12.13 3.39
C LEU A 49 2.64 -11.07 2.69
N VAL A 50 3.24 -10.36 1.73
CA VAL A 50 2.55 -9.30 0.99
C VAL A 50 2.87 -9.42 -0.50
N GLY A 51 1.86 -9.23 -1.33
CA GLY A 51 2.04 -9.18 -2.77
C GLY A 51 2.04 -10.55 -3.42
N GLU A 52 2.95 -10.78 -4.34
CA GLU A 52 2.99 -12.01 -5.14
C GLU A 52 3.18 -13.26 -4.28
N VAL A 53 4.04 -13.20 -3.26
CA VAL A 53 4.25 -14.35 -2.36
C VAL A 53 2.98 -14.69 -1.58
N ALA A 54 2.21 -13.67 -1.19
CA ALA A 54 0.92 -13.89 -0.54
C ALA A 54 -0.08 -14.51 -1.50
N LYS A 55 -0.10 -14.03 -2.74
CA LYS A 55 -0.99 -14.53 -3.78
C LYS A 55 -0.74 -16.01 -4.09
N ARG A 56 0.52 -16.39 -4.24
CA ARG A 56 0.91 -17.76 -4.61
C ARG A 56 0.46 -18.80 -3.60
N GLN A 57 0.48 -18.48 -2.30
CA GLN A 57 0.09 -19.42 -1.24
C GLN A 57 -1.38 -19.29 -0.85
N SER A 58 -2.16 -18.43 -1.50
CA SER A 58 -3.54 -18.12 -1.09
C SER A 58 -4.45 -19.34 -1.11
N VAL A 59 -4.27 -20.25 -2.06
CA VAL A 59 -5.09 -21.45 -2.20
C VAL A 59 -4.91 -22.40 -1.02
N THR A 60 -3.70 -22.49 -0.47
CA THR A 60 -3.40 -23.38 0.64
C THR A 60 -3.53 -22.72 2.01
N ASN A 61 -3.85 -21.41 2.05
CA ASN A 61 -3.92 -20.65 3.29
C ASN A 61 -5.07 -19.64 3.22
N VAL A 62 -6.22 -20.07 2.76
CA VAL A 62 -7.38 -19.20 2.46
C VAL A 62 -7.82 -18.38 3.66
N ASP A 63 -7.91 -19.03 4.84
CA ASP A 63 -8.44 -18.38 6.05
C ASP A 63 -7.52 -17.30 6.62
N ARG A 64 -6.29 -17.25 6.16
CA ARG A 64 -5.26 -16.33 6.65
C ARG A 64 -4.76 -15.40 5.55
N THR A 65 -5.46 -15.36 4.42
CA THR A 65 -5.11 -14.51 3.27
C THR A 65 -6.23 -13.49 3.05
N ILE A 66 -5.84 -12.21 3.00
CA ILE A 66 -6.78 -11.10 2.85
C ILE A 66 -6.57 -10.46 1.50
N ARG A 67 -7.65 -10.39 0.71
CA ARG A 67 -7.68 -9.75 -0.60
C ARG A 67 -8.59 -8.54 -0.56
N SER A 68 -8.29 -7.54 -1.37
CA SER A 68 -9.19 -6.41 -1.62
C SER A 68 -9.62 -5.68 -0.35
N VAL A 69 -8.69 -5.53 0.60
CA VAL A 69 -8.98 -4.89 1.89
C VAL A 69 -9.45 -3.44 1.73
N LYS A 70 -9.08 -2.81 0.62
CA LYS A 70 -9.51 -1.42 0.32
C LYS A 70 -11.02 -1.26 0.37
N ARG A 71 -11.77 -2.32 0.05
CA ARG A 71 -13.24 -2.30 0.10
C ARG A 71 -13.79 -2.09 1.50
N HIS A 72 -12.99 -2.38 2.52
CA HIS A 72 -13.40 -2.28 3.92
C HIS A 72 -12.93 -0.99 4.59
N MET A 73 -12.20 -0.14 3.87
CA MET A 73 -11.70 1.12 4.42
C MET A 73 -12.87 2.01 4.84
N GLY A 74 -12.73 2.60 6.01
CA GLY A 74 -13.77 3.47 6.56
C GLY A 74 -14.95 2.73 7.19
N THR A 75 -14.86 1.40 7.33
CA THR A 75 -15.91 0.59 7.95
C THR A 75 -15.42 -0.02 9.26
N ASN A 76 -16.32 -0.72 9.95
CA ASN A 76 -16.03 -1.43 11.19
C ASN A 76 -15.54 -2.87 10.96
N TRP A 77 -15.25 -3.22 9.71
CA TRP A 77 -14.75 -4.55 9.39
C TRP A 77 -13.47 -4.86 10.15
N THR A 78 -13.39 -6.07 10.67
CA THR A 78 -12.16 -6.59 11.27
C THR A 78 -12.01 -8.05 10.92
N MET A 79 -10.79 -8.56 11.05
CA MET A 79 -10.50 -9.96 10.83
C MET A 79 -9.61 -10.48 11.96
N ASP A 80 -10.00 -11.62 12.53
CA ASP A 80 -9.24 -12.25 13.60
C ASP A 80 -8.26 -13.26 13.02
N ILE A 81 -6.99 -13.11 13.38
CA ILE A 81 -5.93 -14.05 13.00
C ILE A 81 -5.06 -14.27 14.23
N ASP A 82 -4.93 -15.53 14.64
CA ASP A 82 -4.11 -15.89 15.79
C ASP A 82 -4.48 -15.10 17.04
N SER A 83 -5.77 -14.96 17.31
CA SER A 83 -6.32 -14.25 18.48
C SER A 83 -6.09 -12.75 18.48
N LYS A 84 -5.62 -12.19 17.36
CA LYS A 84 -5.47 -10.74 17.19
C LYS A 84 -6.48 -10.26 16.16
N LYS A 85 -7.10 -9.13 16.47
CA LYS A 85 -8.08 -8.48 15.59
C LYS A 85 -7.38 -7.41 14.74
N TYR A 86 -7.51 -7.53 13.42
CA TYR A 86 -6.90 -6.58 12.47
C TYR A 86 -7.96 -5.70 11.83
N THR A 87 -7.64 -4.40 11.74
CA THR A 87 -8.48 -3.42 11.04
C THR A 87 -8.06 -3.31 9.57
N PRO A 88 -8.90 -2.73 8.71
CA PRO A 88 -8.50 -2.50 7.32
C PRO A 88 -7.24 -1.63 7.21
N GLN A 89 -7.08 -0.65 8.10
CA GLN A 89 -5.90 0.22 8.11
C GLN A 89 -4.62 -0.57 8.40
N GLU A 90 -4.67 -1.51 9.34
CA GLU A 90 -3.51 -2.33 9.69
C GLU A 90 -3.11 -3.25 8.54
N ILE A 91 -4.09 -3.84 7.86
CA ILE A 91 -3.81 -4.71 6.71
C ILE A 91 -3.27 -3.89 5.54
N SER A 92 -3.90 -2.75 5.24
CA SER A 92 -3.42 -1.85 4.18
C SER A 92 -2.01 -1.35 4.46
N ALA A 93 -1.70 -1.10 5.73
CA ALA A 93 -0.36 -0.66 6.13
C ALA A 93 0.71 -1.69 5.74
N ARG A 94 0.40 -2.98 5.78
CA ARG A 94 1.35 -4.02 5.37
C ARG A 94 1.70 -3.90 3.89
N ILE A 95 0.71 -3.57 3.06
CA ILE A 95 0.94 -3.33 1.63
C ILE A 95 1.83 -2.10 1.46
N LEU A 96 1.50 -1.02 2.17
CA LEU A 96 2.27 0.22 2.10
C LEU A 96 3.71 0.04 2.59
N MET A 97 3.92 -0.76 3.63
CA MET A 97 5.27 -1.09 4.11
C MET A 97 6.11 -1.78 3.04
N LYS A 98 5.50 -2.71 2.30
CA LYS A 98 6.20 -3.39 1.22
C LYS A 98 6.55 -2.41 0.10
N LEU A 99 5.61 -1.58 -0.31
CA LEU A 99 5.87 -0.57 -1.35
C LEU A 99 6.99 0.38 -0.92
N LYS A 100 6.98 0.80 0.33
CA LYS A 100 8.02 1.65 0.90
C LYS A 100 9.39 0.98 0.83
N ARG A 101 9.49 -0.28 1.28
CA ARG A 101 10.76 -1.02 1.25
C ARG A 101 11.26 -1.23 -0.17
N ASP A 102 10.38 -1.57 -1.09
CA ASP A 102 10.76 -1.78 -2.49
C ASP A 102 11.26 -0.47 -3.11
N ALA A 103 10.60 0.64 -2.80
CA ALA A 103 11.02 1.96 -3.27
C ALA A 103 12.38 2.34 -2.69
N GLU A 104 12.60 2.09 -1.41
CA GLU A 104 13.88 2.38 -0.75
C GLU A 104 15.02 1.57 -1.37
N SER A 105 14.77 0.30 -1.67
CA SER A 105 15.77 -0.55 -2.32
C SER A 105 16.10 -0.05 -3.72
N TYR A 106 15.09 0.36 -4.46
CA TYR A 106 15.28 0.86 -5.83
C TYR A 106 16.06 2.18 -5.84
N LEU A 107 15.67 3.10 -4.94
CA LEU A 107 16.24 4.46 -4.92
C LEU A 107 17.59 4.53 -4.20
N GLY A 108 17.86 3.59 -3.31
CA GLY A 108 19.02 3.65 -2.45
C GLY A 108 18.93 4.74 -1.38
N ASP A 109 17.72 5.18 -1.07
CA ASP A 109 17.43 6.26 -0.13
C ASP A 109 16.23 5.93 0.74
N THR A 110 16.12 6.61 1.88
CA THR A 110 14.95 6.48 2.74
C THR A 110 13.75 7.19 2.11
N VAL A 111 12.60 6.53 2.12
CA VAL A 111 11.32 7.11 1.69
C VAL A 111 10.55 7.51 2.95
N THR A 112 10.29 8.80 3.11
CA THR A 112 9.59 9.32 4.29
C THR A 112 8.20 9.84 3.96
N ASP A 113 8.03 10.45 2.79
CA ASP A 113 6.80 11.16 2.42
C ASP A 113 6.10 10.47 1.27
N ALA A 114 4.77 10.50 1.30
CA ALA A 114 3.98 9.89 0.23
C ALA A 114 2.72 10.71 -0.07
N VAL A 115 2.35 10.69 -1.34
CA VAL A 115 1.02 11.10 -1.81
C VAL A 115 0.30 9.83 -2.20
N ILE A 116 -0.87 9.60 -1.61
CA ILE A 116 -1.62 8.35 -1.84
C ILE A 116 -2.89 8.66 -2.63
N THR A 117 -3.14 7.86 -3.68
CA THR A 117 -4.33 8.02 -4.50
C THR A 117 -5.51 7.25 -3.93
N VAL A 118 -6.70 7.83 -4.07
CA VAL A 118 -7.95 7.16 -3.72
C VAL A 118 -8.96 7.40 -4.84
N PRO A 119 -9.99 6.55 -4.95
CA PRO A 119 -11.07 6.82 -5.90
C PRO A 119 -11.80 8.12 -5.55
N ALA A 120 -12.31 8.80 -6.58
CA ALA A 120 -13.04 10.06 -6.36
C ALA A 120 -14.28 9.87 -5.46
N TYR A 121 -14.87 8.67 -5.46
CA TYR A 121 -16.05 8.37 -4.64
C TYR A 121 -15.77 8.14 -3.15
N PHE A 122 -14.50 8.08 -2.75
CA PHE A 122 -14.16 7.90 -1.33
C PHE A 122 -14.68 9.08 -0.51
N ASN A 123 -15.35 8.76 0.61
CA ASN A 123 -15.79 9.76 1.57
C ASN A 123 -14.68 10.10 2.57
N ASP A 124 -14.97 11.01 3.49
CA ASP A 124 -13.99 11.47 4.47
C ASP A 124 -13.48 10.34 5.38
N ALA A 125 -14.37 9.44 5.79
CA ALA A 125 -13.98 8.30 6.62
C ALA A 125 -12.99 7.37 5.90
N GLN A 126 -13.24 7.12 4.62
CA GLN A 126 -12.37 6.28 3.79
C GLN A 126 -11.00 6.95 3.55
N ARG A 127 -11.00 8.25 3.32
CA ARG A 127 -9.76 9.03 3.15
C ARG A 127 -8.95 9.09 4.43
N GLN A 128 -9.61 9.27 5.56
CA GLN A 128 -8.95 9.27 6.87
C GLN A 128 -8.35 7.91 7.18
N ALA A 129 -9.07 6.82 6.88
CA ALA A 129 -8.56 5.47 7.07
C ALA A 129 -7.32 5.20 6.21
N THR A 130 -7.31 5.71 4.98
CA THR A 130 -6.15 5.59 4.07
C THR A 130 -4.94 6.33 4.64
N LYS A 131 -5.16 7.54 5.16
CA LYS A 131 -4.10 8.32 5.80
C LYS A 131 -3.53 7.58 7.01
N GLU A 132 -4.41 7.03 7.84
CA GLU A 132 -4.01 6.26 9.01
C GLU A 132 -3.16 5.05 8.63
N ALA A 133 -3.53 4.36 7.55
CA ALA A 133 -2.76 3.23 7.05
C ALA A 133 -1.34 3.67 6.67
N GLY A 134 -1.21 4.82 6.01
CA GLY A 134 0.10 5.37 5.66
C GLY A 134 0.93 5.68 6.89
N GLU A 135 0.32 6.26 7.91
CA GLU A 135 0.99 6.58 9.16
C GLU A 135 1.46 5.31 9.88
N ILE A 136 0.63 4.29 9.93
CA ILE A 136 1.00 2.99 10.51
C ILE A 136 2.20 2.39 9.76
N ALA A 137 2.26 2.59 8.45
CA ALA A 137 3.35 2.09 7.62
C ALA A 137 4.65 2.88 7.78
N GLY A 138 4.63 3.97 8.54
CA GLY A 138 5.81 4.80 8.76
C GLY A 138 6.00 5.88 7.71
N LEU A 139 4.94 6.25 7.01
CA LEU A 139 4.97 7.31 6.00
C LEU A 139 4.34 8.59 6.54
N ASN A 140 4.91 9.72 6.15
CA ASN A 140 4.28 11.02 6.32
C ASN A 140 3.39 11.24 5.10
N VAL A 141 2.08 11.14 5.26
CA VAL A 141 1.13 11.28 4.15
C VAL A 141 0.91 12.76 3.89
N LEU A 142 1.48 13.26 2.82
CA LEU A 142 1.39 14.67 2.44
C LEU A 142 -0.01 15.01 1.95
N ARG A 143 -0.60 14.13 1.14
CA ARG A 143 -1.92 14.32 0.56
C ARG A 143 -2.58 13.00 0.26
N ILE A 144 -3.90 13.02 0.33
CA ILE A 144 -4.77 11.98 -0.24
C ILE A 144 -5.45 12.65 -1.42
N VAL A 145 -5.26 12.12 -2.62
CA VAL A 145 -5.74 12.75 -3.86
C VAL A 145 -6.54 11.77 -4.71
N ASN A 146 -7.41 12.31 -5.54
CA ASN A 146 -8.21 11.51 -6.45
C ASN A 146 -7.40 11.04 -7.65
N GLU A 147 -7.68 9.84 -8.12
CA GLU A 147 -7.20 9.39 -9.43
C GLU A 147 -7.97 10.16 -10.52
N PRO A 148 -7.35 10.46 -11.66
CA PRO A 148 -5.98 10.18 -12.11
C PRO A 148 -5.01 11.32 -11.82
N THR A 149 -5.40 12.34 -11.08
CA THR A 149 -4.59 13.54 -10.86
C THR A 149 -3.43 13.34 -9.90
N ALA A 150 -3.40 12.21 -9.21
CA ALA A 150 -2.41 11.93 -8.18
C ALA A 150 -0.97 12.05 -8.66
N ALA A 151 -0.65 11.45 -9.80
CA ALA A 151 0.70 11.50 -10.33
C ALA A 151 1.12 12.94 -10.63
N ALA A 152 0.24 13.71 -11.25
CA ALA A 152 0.53 15.10 -11.57
C ALA A 152 0.78 15.93 -10.30
N LEU A 153 -0.02 15.72 -9.27
CA LEU A 153 0.14 16.43 -8.00
C LEU A 153 1.40 16.00 -7.26
N ALA A 154 1.73 14.72 -7.30
CA ALA A 154 2.93 14.21 -6.65
C ALA A 154 4.21 14.79 -7.29
N TYR A 155 4.17 15.04 -8.58
CA TYR A 155 5.34 15.47 -9.33
C TYR A 155 5.30 16.93 -9.76
N GLY A 156 4.18 17.58 -9.58
CA GLY A 156 4.02 19.01 -9.85
C GLY A 156 4.34 19.90 -8.65
N LEU A 157 4.67 19.29 -7.54
CA LEU A 157 5.06 19.97 -6.33
C LEU A 157 6.57 20.00 -6.22
#